data_2de3bd791ce7ff5df1487685f4f2a40a
#
_entry.id   2de3bd791ce7ff5df1487685f4f2a40a
#
_cell.length_a   1.000
_cell.length_b   1.000
_cell.length_c   1.000
_cell.angle_alpha   90.00
_cell.angle_beta   90.00
_cell.angle_gamma   90.00
#
_symmetry.space_group_name_H-M   'P 1'
#
loop_
_entity.id
_entity.type
_entity.pdbx_description
1 polymer ?
#
loop_
_entity_poly.entity_id
_entity_poly.type
_entity_poly.pdbx_seq_one_letter_code
_entity_poly.pdbx_strand_id
1 'polypeptide(L)'
;MVRVESLDFGYVKSAPLTLRDVNFNLEAGAMLTILGQNGAGKSTLLNLISGTLEPLRGKISIDGKDMASLSAKGRAEIIGYVSQSEVCEYDYSVFEYVLMGRTAHIGIFSQPSENDYKLAQRYMKMLEIWHLKDKIITRLSGGQRQMASIARALCSEPKIVIFDEPTSALDFANQYKF
;
A
#
# COMPACT_ATOMS: atom_id res chain seq x y z
N MET A 1 -7.62 7.69 -12.03
CA MET A 1 -8.00 8.94 -11.33
C MET A 1 -8.59 8.61 -9.97
N VAL A 2 -8.09 9.23 -8.89
CA VAL A 2 -8.70 9.16 -7.53
C VAL A 2 -9.51 10.41 -7.30
N ARG A 3 -10.70 10.28 -6.75
CA ARG A 3 -11.53 11.39 -6.36
C ARG A 3 -12.02 11.19 -4.93
N VAL A 4 -11.82 12.19 -4.09
CA VAL A 4 -12.31 12.28 -2.70
C VAL A 4 -13.23 13.47 -2.61
N GLU A 5 -14.46 13.24 -2.12
CA GLU A 5 -15.54 14.23 -2.10
C GLU A 5 -16.16 14.32 -0.71
N SER A 6 -16.11 15.51 -0.10
CA SER A 6 -16.71 15.87 1.19
C SER A 6 -16.50 14.83 2.28
N LEU A 7 -15.25 14.35 2.42
CA LEU A 7 -14.90 13.25 3.30
C LEU A 7 -14.79 13.72 4.75
N ASP A 8 -15.62 13.15 5.61
CA ASP A 8 -15.60 13.34 7.06
C ASP A 8 -15.27 12.01 7.76
N PHE A 9 -14.40 12.07 8.77
CA PHE A 9 -14.07 10.90 9.59
C PHE A 9 -13.73 11.26 11.03
N GLY A 10 -14.14 10.41 11.96
CA GLY A 10 -13.77 10.45 13.37
C GLY A 10 -13.84 9.05 13.98
N TYR A 11 -12.88 8.71 14.83
CA TYR A 11 -12.82 7.40 15.49
C TYR A 11 -13.93 7.18 16.51
N VAL A 12 -14.45 8.26 17.11
CA VAL A 12 -15.51 8.22 18.13
C VAL A 12 -16.60 9.18 17.73
N LYS A 13 -17.86 8.73 17.70
CA LYS A 13 -19.01 9.54 17.26
C LYS A 13 -19.22 10.83 18.08
N SER A 14 -18.82 10.84 19.36
CA SER A 14 -18.98 11.99 20.28
C SER A 14 -17.73 12.88 20.37
N ALA A 15 -16.66 12.56 19.66
CA ALA A 15 -15.43 13.32 19.61
C ALA A 15 -15.34 14.22 18.36
N PRO A 16 -14.46 15.25 18.36
CA PRO A 16 -14.20 16.03 17.17
C PRO A 16 -13.74 15.15 16.00
N LEU A 17 -14.15 15.51 14.77
CA LEU A 17 -13.73 14.82 13.58
C LEU A 17 -12.20 14.91 13.40
N THR A 18 -11.58 13.78 13.07
CA THR A 18 -10.17 13.71 12.70
C THR A 18 -9.93 14.33 11.32
N LEU A 19 -10.87 14.12 10.40
CA LEU A 19 -10.89 14.71 9.06
C LEU A 19 -12.24 15.36 8.83
N ARG A 20 -12.24 16.54 8.22
CA ARG A 20 -13.45 17.30 7.94
C ARG A 20 -13.41 17.86 6.53
N ASP A 21 -14.46 17.57 5.76
CA ASP A 21 -14.70 18.07 4.40
C ASP A 21 -13.46 17.98 3.48
N VAL A 22 -12.76 16.83 3.51
CA VAL A 22 -11.58 16.63 2.66
C VAL A 22 -12.04 16.40 1.23
N ASN A 23 -11.49 17.20 0.32
CA ASN A 23 -11.79 17.18 -1.10
C ASN A 23 -10.50 17.26 -1.92
N PHE A 24 -10.29 16.33 -2.84
CA PHE A 24 -9.25 16.42 -3.86
C PHE A 24 -9.47 15.44 -5.01
N ASN A 25 -8.80 15.72 -6.13
CA ASN A 25 -8.71 14.84 -7.28
C ASN A 25 -7.23 14.57 -7.58
N LEU A 26 -6.91 13.33 -7.94
CA LEU A 26 -5.58 12.91 -8.38
C LEU A 26 -5.70 12.24 -9.74
N GLU A 27 -5.09 12.82 -10.75
CA GLU A 27 -5.09 12.27 -12.10
C GLU A 27 -4.18 11.04 -12.22
N ALA A 28 -4.40 10.26 -13.28
CA ALA A 28 -3.52 9.13 -13.58
C ALA A 28 -2.08 9.62 -13.86
N GLY A 29 -1.09 8.95 -13.30
CA GLY A 29 0.32 9.32 -13.42
C GLY A 29 0.77 10.50 -12.54
N ALA A 30 -0.15 11.13 -11.78
CA ALA A 30 0.20 12.16 -10.83
C ALA A 30 0.58 11.57 -9.46
N MET A 31 1.36 12.33 -8.69
CA MET A 31 1.75 12.02 -7.32
C MET A 31 1.19 13.08 -6.38
N LEU A 32 0.59 12.64 -5.27
CA LEU A 32 0.09 13.49 -4.19
C LEU A 32 0.92 13.26 -2.93
N THR A 33 1.53 14.30 -2.41
CA THR A 33 2.21 14.27 -1.11
C THR A 33 1.34 14.93 -0.05
N ILE A 34 1.08 14.19 1.05
CA ILE A 34 0.29 14.66 2.18
C ILE A 34 1.24 15.06 3.31
N LEU A 35 1.30 16.34 3.60
CA LEU A 35 2.15 16.90 4.65
C LEU A 35 1.32 17.35 5.86
N GLY A 36 1.91 17.26 7.04
CA GLY A 36 1.27 17.69 8.29
C GLY A 36 1.97 17.13 9.52
N GLN A 37 1.66 17.70 10.67
CA GLN A 37 2.19 17.26 11.97
C GLN A 37 1.75 15.84 12.31
N ASN A 38 2.43 15.21 13.28
CA ASN A 38 2.00 13.92 13.81
C ASN A 38 0.61 14.09 14.46
N GLY A 39 -0.29 13.14 14.19
CA GLY A 39 -1.68 13.21 14.65
C GLY A 39 -2.62 14.06 13.78
N ALA A 40 -2.14 14.69 12.70
CA ALA A 40 -3.00 15.47 11.80
C ALA A 40 -3.97 14.64 10.93
N GLY A 41 -3.96 13.31 11.05
CA GLY A 41 -4.87 12.43 10.30
C GLY A 41 -4.32 11.92 8.96
N LYS A 42 -3.02 12.05 8.69
CA LYS A 42 -2.40 11.57 7.43
C LYS A 42 -2.66 10.08 7.19
N SER A 43 -2.22 9.21 8.10
CA SER A 43 -2.43 7.76 7.99
C SER A 43 -3.93 7.38 8.05
N THR A 44 -4.74 8.19 8.75
CA THR A 44 -6.21 8.03 8.73
C THR A 44 -6.76 8.24 7.33
N LEU A 45 -6.31 9.29 6.62
CA LEU A 45 -6.73 9.55 5.23
C LEU A 45 -6.26 8.42 4.30
N LEU A 46 -5.03 7.94 4.44
CA LEU A 46 -4.51 6.82 3.66
C LEU A 46 -5.32 5.53 3.91
N ASN A 47 -5.71 5.26 5.16
CA ASN A 47 -6.54 4.12 5.53
C ASN A 47 -7.98 4.23 4.99
N LEU A 48 -8.52 5.43 4.87
CA LEU A 48 -9.82 5.66 4.20
C LEU A 48 -9.71 5.44 2.70
N ILE A 49 -8.65 5.94 2.05
CA ILE A 49 -8.42 5.73 0.61
C ILE A 49 -8.23 4.23 0.31
N SER A 50 -7.51 3.50 1.17
CA SER A 50 -7.32 2.05 1.00
C SER A 50 -8.59 1.23 1.31
N GLY A 51 -9.60 1.84 1.93
CA GLY A 51 -10.82 1.18 2.37
C GLY A 51 -10.63 0.30 3.61
N THR A 52 -9.55 0.49 4.36
CA THR A 52 -9.34 -0.13 5.68
C THR A 52 -10.26 0.52 6.73
N LEU A 53 -10.55 1.81 6.57
CA LEU A 53 -11.55 2.55 7.34
C LEU A 53 -12.71 2.98 6.43
N GLU A 54 -13.89 3.14 7.03
CA GLU A 54 -15.08 3.64 6.34
C GLU A 54 -15.35 5.09 6.75
N PRO A 55 -15.62 6.00 5.81
CA PRO A 55 -15.93 7.39 6.12
C PRO A 55 -17.30 7.52 6.81
N LEU A 56 -17.45 8.53 7.68
CA LEU A 56 -18.76 8.90 8.25
C LEU A 56 -19.62 9.63 7.23
N ARG A 57 -18.99 10.37 6.32
CA ARG A 57 -19.62 11.11 5.23
C ARG A 57 -18.66 11.23 4.06
N GLY A 58 -19.19 11.48 2.88
CA GLY A 58 -18.42 11.66 1.67
C GLY A 58 -18.17 10.37 0.92
N LYS A 59 -17.35 10.45 -0.12
CA LYS A 59 -17.14 9.35 -1.04
C LYS A 59 -15.70 9.33 -1.55
N ILE A 60 -15.17 8.11 -1.75
CA ILE A 60 -13.88 7.88 -2.38
C ILE A 60 -14.12 7.01 -3.60
N SER A 61 -13.66 7.45 -4.76
CA SER A 61 -13.74 6.67 -5.99
C SER A 61 -12.39 6.60 -6.70
N ILE A 62 -12.12 5.44 -7.31
CA ILE A 62 -10.92 5.16 -8.10
C ILE A 62 -11.36 4.68 -9.48
N ASP A 63 -10.96 5.41 -10.53
CA ASP A 63 -11.43 5.17 -11.92
C ASP A 63 -12.96 5.06 -12.02
N GLY A 64 -13.68 5.93 -11.29
CA GLY A 64 -15.14 5.95 -11.25
C GLY A 64 -15.78 4.84 -10.41
N LYS A 65 -15.02 3.89 -9.86
CA LYS A 65 -15.53 2.85 -8.97
C LYS A 65 -15.55 3.37 -7.53
N ASP A 66 -16.69 3.27 -6.87
CA ASP A 66 -16.81 3.59 -5.45
C ASP A 66 -16.09 2.55 -4.59
N MET A 67 -15.15 3.01 -3.77
CA MET A 67 -14.34 2.14 -2.90
C MET A 67 -15.18 1.40 -1.86
N ALA A 68 -16.28 2.00 -1.38
CA ALA A 68 -17.19 1.37 -0.44
C ALA A 68 -17.95 0.18 -1.05
N SER A 69 -18.14 0.16 -2.38
CA SER A 69 -18.83 -0.94 -3.10
C SER A 69 -17.94 -2.14 -3.39
N LEU A 70 -16.61 -2.01 -3.23
CA LEU A 70 -15.66 -3.05 -3.56
C LEU A 70 -15.44 -3.99 -2.38
N SER A 71 -15.33 -5.29 -2.67
CA SER A 71 -14.85 -6.27 -1.70
C SER A 71 -13.39 -6.00 -1.31
N ALA A 72 -12.93 -6.57 -0.17
CA ALA A 72 -11.53 -6.48 0.23
C ALA A 72 -10.58 -6.96 -0.88
N LYS A 73 -10.93 -8.06 -1.56
CA LYS A 73 -10.19 -8.56 -2.72
C LYS A 73 -10.14 -7.54 -3.85
N GLY A 74 -11.29 -6.96 -4.23
CA GLY A 74 -11.36 -5.97 -5.30
C GLY A 74 -10.57 -4.69 -4.99
N ARG A 75 -10.49 -4.28 -3.71
CA ARG A 75 -9.61 -3.18 -3.28
C ARG A 75 -8.14 -3.55 -3.38
N ALA A 76 -7.75 -4.75 -2.95
CA ALA A 76 -6.38 -5.23 -3.01
C ALA A 76 -5.84 -5.43 -4.44
N GLU A 77 -6.71 -5.63 -5.43
CA GLU A 77 -6.35 -5.64 -6.86
C GLU A 77 -6.06 -4.24 -7.41
N ILE A 78 -6.56 -3.19 -6.75
CA ILE A 78 -6.45 -1.80 -7.22
C ILE A 78 -5.37 -1.02 -6.47
N ILE A 79 -5.16 -1.34 -5.19
CA ILE A 79 -4.31 -0.57 -4.27
C ILE A 79 -3.15 -1.42 -3.77
N GLY A 80 -1.93 -0.96 -4.02
CA GLY A 80 -0.72 -1.40 -3.33
C GLY A 80 -0.48 -0.50 -2.11
N TYR A 81 -0.32 -1.08 -0.93
CA TYR A 81 -0.07 -0.33 0.30
C TYR A 81 1.28 -0.70 0.90
N VAL A 82 2.10 0.32 1.15
CA VAL A 82 3.40 0.23 1.82
C VAL A 82 3.29 0.96 3.14
N SER A 83 3.22 0.22 4.23
CA SER A 83 3.08 0.77 5.59
C SER A 83 4.42 1.24 6.17
N GLN A 84 4.36 2.18 7.10
CA GLN A 84 5.51 2.70 7.84
C GLN A 84 6.27 1.59 8.60
N SER A 85 5.53 0.70 9.23
CA SER A 85 6.09 -0.41 10.01
C SER A 85 5.31 -1.68 9.71
N GLU A 86 5.88 -2.52 8.85
CA GLU A 86 5.35 -3.85 8.63
C GLU A 86 6.14 -4.87 9.44
N VAL A 87 5.49 -5.49 10.40
CA VAL A 87 6.05 -6.60 11.16
C VAL A 87 5.66 -7.90 10.48
N CYS A 88 6.62 -8.56 9.87
CA CYS A 88 6.45 -9.93 9.41
C CYS A 88 6.89 -10.86 10.55
N GLU A 89 5.95 -11.59 11.14
CA GLU A 89 6.22 -12.50 12.27
C GLU A 89 6.69 -13.90 11.83
N TYR A 90 6.61 -14.18 10.54
CA TYR A 90 6.92 -15.50 9.98
C TYR A 90 8.20 -15.47 9.16
N ASP A 91 8.94 -16.57 9.17
CA ASP A 91 10.20 -16.78 8.48
C ASP A 91 10.01 -17.12 6.98
N TYR A 92 9.31 -16.27 6.23
CA TYR A 92 9.22 -16.39 4.78
C TYR A 92 10.54 -15.97 4.12
N SER A 93 10.87 -16.60 2.99
CA SER A 93 11.87 -16.04 2.08
C SER A 93 11.40 -14.70 1.51
N VAL A 94 12.33 -13.84 1.13
CA VAL A 94 11.99 -12.55 0.48
C VAL A 94 11.16 -12.77 -0.78
N PHE A 95 11.44 -13.85 -1.52
CA PHE A 95 10.67 -14.17 -2.73
C PHE A 95 9.22 -14.53 -2.40
N GLU A 96 8.99 -15.40 -1.41
CA GLU A 96 7.64 -15.76 -0.96
C GLU A 96 6.88 -14.54 -0.46
N TYR A 97 7.54 -13.68 0.33
CA TYR A 97 6.95 -12.45 0.84
C TYR A 97 6.52 -11.51 -0.30
N VAL A 98 7.36 -11.33 -1.34
CA VAL A 98 6.99 -10.51 -2.51
C VAL A 98 5.86 -11.15 -3.30
N LEU A 99 5.87 -12.48 -3.47
CA LEU A 99 4.83 -13.22 -4.17
C LEU A 99 3.46 -13.10 -3.49
N MET A 100 3.41 -12.86 -2.15
CA MET A 100 2.14 -12.58 -1.45
C MET A 100 1.41 -11.36 -2.02
N GLY A 101 2.10 -10.44 -2.69
CA GLY A 101 1.46 -9.34 -3.43
C GLY A 101 0.47 -9.82 -4.50
N ARG A 102 0.57 -11.08 -4.95
CA ARG A 102 -0.36 -11.68 -5.92
C ARG A 102 -1.60 -12.32 -5.31
N THR A 103 -1.71 -12.39 -3.98
CA THR A 103 -2.80 -13.12 -3.29
C THR A 103 -4.19 -12.69 -3.74
N ALA A 104 -4.41 -11.40 -4.04
CA ALA A 104 -5.69 -10.91 -4.55
C ALA A 104 -6.05 -11.46 -5.94
N HIS A 105 -5.06 -11.85 -6.74
CA HIS A 105 -5.24 -12.38 -8.10
C HIS A 105 -5.35 -13.90 -8.14
N ILE A 106 -4.98 -14.58 -7.04
CA ILE A 106 -4.99 -16.04 -6.93
C ILE A 106 -6.32 -16.48 -6.28
N GLY A 107 -6.93 -17.54 -6.79
CA GLY A 107 -8.11 -18.13 -6.18
C GLY A 107 -7.76 -18.80 -4.83
N ILE A 108 -8.72 -18.84 -3.91
CA ILE A 108 -8.52 -19.35 -2.52
C ILE A 108 -7.88 -20.75 -2.47
N PHE A 109 -8.19 -21.60 -3.44
CA PHE A 109 -7.66 -22.97 -3.54
C PHE A 109 -6.65 -23.15 -4.68
N SER A 110 -6.21 -22.05 -5.29
CA SER A 110 -5.30 -22.09 -6.45
C SER A 110 -3.85 -21.87 -6.00
N GLN A 111 -2.93 -22.43 -6.77
CA GLN A 111 -1.51 -22.15 -6.64
C GLN A 111 -1.14 -20.91 -7.48
N PRO A 112 -0.08 -20.16 -7.12
CA PRO A 112 0.45 -19.11 -7.98
C PRO A 112 0.79 -19.65 -9.37
N SER A 113 0.46 -18.90 -10.40
CA SER A 113 0.77 -19.23 -11.79
C SER A 113 2.24 -18.90 -12.12
N GLU A 114 2.74 -19.43 -13.24
CA GLU A 114 4.06 -19.05 -13.76
C GLU A 114 4.21 -17.54 -13.98
N ASN A 115 3.12 -16.87 -14.36
CA ASN A 115 3.11 -15.43 -14.50
C ASN A 115 3.28 -14.70 -13.17
N ASP A 116 2.68 -15.20 -12.07
CA ASP A 116 2.84 -14.61 -10.74
C ASP A 116 4.30 -14.69 -10.26
N TYR A 117 4.97 -15.83 -10.50
CA TYR A 117 6.41 -15.99 -10.23
C TYR A 117 7.27 -15.03 -11.06
N LYS A 118 6.96 -14.84 -12.36
CA LYS A 118 7.66 -13.89 -13.24
C LYS A 118 7.49 -12.45 -12.78
N LEU A 119 6.31 -12.07 -12.31
CA LEU A 119 6.05 -10.73 -11.78
C LEU A 119 6.84 -10.48 -10.50
N ALA A 120 6.82 -11.40 -9.54
CA ALA A 120 7.61 -11.28 -8.33
C ALA A 120 9.12 -11.12 -8.65
N GLN A 121 9.67 -11.94 -9.55
CA GLN A 121 11.04 -11.83 -10.01
C GLN A 121 11.32 -10.47 -10.69
N ARG A 122 10.41 -9.99 -11.55
CA ARG A 122 10.54 -8.70 -12.24
C ARG A 122 10.66 -7.55 -11.26
N TYR A 123 9.76 -7.44 -10.28
CA TYR A 123 9.77 -6.34 -9.32
C TYR A 123 10.95 -6.41 -8.36
N MET A 124 11.37 -7.61 -7.95
CA MET A 124 12.60 -7.77 -7.16
C MET A 124 13.85 -7.36 -7.93
N LYS A 125 13.92 -7.63 -9.24
CA LYS A 125 15.05 -7.18 -10.09
C LYS A 125 15.00 -5.66 -10.29
N MET A 126 13.81 -5.09 -10.54
CA MET A 126 13.62 -3.65 -10.68
C MET A 126 14.12 -2.86 -9.47
N LEU A 127 13.90 -3.38 -8.27
CA LEU A 127 14.32 -2.79 -7.00
C LEU A 127 15.71 -3.27 -6.52
N GLU A 128 16.46 -3.98 -7.38
CA GLU A 128 17.82 -4.45 -7.12
C GLU A 128 17.95 -5.41 -5.91
N ILE A 129 16.86 -6.05 -5.48
CA ILE A 129 16.82 -6.96 -4.34
C ILE A 129 16.76 -8.46 -4.72
N TRP A 130 16.92 -8.80 -6.00
CA TRP A 130 16.88 -10.20 -6.43
C TRP A 130 17.89 -11.09 -5.74
N HIS A 131 19.06 -10.56 -5.42
CA HIS A 131 20.13 -11.26 -4.69
C HIS A 131 19.73 -11.66 -3.26
N LEU A 132 18.63 -11.14 -2.74
CA LEU A 132 18.09 -11.44 -1.41
C LEU A 132 16.97 -12.50 -1.45
N LYS A 133 16.61 -13.04 -2.61
CA LYS A 133 15.39 -13.85 -2.83
C LYS A 133 15.22 -15.03 -1.85
N ASP A 134 16.33 -15.68 -1.48
CA ASP A 134 16.33 -16.85 -0.60
C ASP A 134 16.58 -16.49 0.88
N LYS A 135 16.83 -15.20 1.20
CA LYS A 135 17.01 -14.76 2.58
C LYS A 135 15.66 -14.69 3.30
N ILE A 136 15.71 -14.92 4.60
CA ILE A 136 14.53 -14.78 5.47
C ILE A 136 14.22 -13.30 5.68
N ILE A 137 12.96 -12.90 5.47
CA ILE A 137 12.51 -11.50 5.53
C ILE A 137 12.77 -10.86 6.91
N THR A 138 12.61 -11.61 8.00
CA THR A 138 12.84 -11.12 9.37
C THR A 138 14.31 -10.80 9.66
N ARG A 139 15.26 -11.35 8.86
CA ARG A 139 16.71 -11.15 9.00
C ARG A 139 17.28 -10.04 8.12
N LEU A 140 16.44 -9.33 7.40
CA LEU A 140 16.86 -8.21 6.55
C LEU A 140 17.10 -6.95 7.39
N SER A 141 17.96 -6.05 6.88
CA SER A 141 18.04 -4.68 7.38
C SER A 141 16.72 -3.93 7.14
N GLY A 142 16.49 -2.83 7.87
CA GLY A 142 15.28 -2.01 7.70
C GLY A 142 15.07 -1.58 6.26
N GLY A 143 16.12 -1.05 5.60
CA GLY A 143 16.05 -0.63 4.20
C GLY A 143 15.79 -1.78 3.23
N GLN A 144 16.42 -2.95 3.43
CA GLN A 144 16.15 -4.13 2.60
C GLN A 144 14.72 -4.64 2.77
N ARG A 145 14.19 -4.61 3.99
CA ARG A 145 12.80 -4.98 4.28
C ARG A 145 11.83 -4.01 3.63
N GLN A 146 12.14 -2.72 3.67
CA GLN A 146 11.35 -1.69 2.99
C GLN A 146 11.28 -1.92 1.48
N MET A 147 12.43 -2.21 0.84
CA MET A 147 12.45 -2.55 -0.59
C MET A 147 11.64 -3.80 -0.91
N ALA A 148 11.68 -4.83 -0.04
CA ALA A 148 10.85 -6.01 -0.20
C ALA A 148 9.34 -5.70 -0.06
N SER A 149 8.95 -4.82 0.87
CA SER A 149 7.57 -4.36 1.03
C SER A 149 7.08 -3.61 -0.21
N ILE A 150 7.92 -2.74 -0.77
CA ILE A 150 7.63 -2.04 -2.02
C ILE A 150 7.49 -3.03 -3.18
N ALA A 151 8.42 -4.01 -3.30
CA ALA A 151 8.33 -5.05 -4.33
C ALA A 151 7.02 -5.83 -4.23
N ARG A 152 6.59 -6.17 -3.02
CA ARG A 152 5.32 -6.85 -2.76
C ARG A 152 4.13 -6.01 -3.19
N ALA A 153 4.10 -4.72 -2.82
CA ALA A 153 3.02 -3.81 -3.21
C ALA A 153 2.94 -3.65 -4.73
N LEU A 154 4.07 -3.50 -5.42
CA LEU A 154 4.14 -3.38 -6.89
C LEU A 154 3.80 -4.71 -7.59
N CYS A 155 4.10 -5.85 -6.97
CA CYS A 155 3.83 -7.17 -7.53
C CYS A 155 2.33 -7.42 -7.76
N SER A 156 1.43 -6.75 -7.04
CA SER A 156 -0.01 -6.79 -7.31
C SER A 156 -0.40 -6.06 -8.60
N GLU A 157 0.52 -5.33 -9.26
CA GLU A 157 0.26 -4.44 -10.42
C GLU A 157 -0.90 -3.46 -10.15
N PRO A 158 -0.83 -2.72 -9.03
CA PRO A 158 -1.92 -1.88 -8.59
C PRO A 158 -2.07 -0.64 -9.48
N LYS A 159 -3.27 -0.04 -9.51
CA LYS A 159 -3.53 1.25 -10.15
C LYS A 159 -3.01 2.42 -9.32
N ILE A 160 -2.94 2.24 -8.00
CA ILE A 160 -2.50 3.24 -7.03
C ILE A 160 -1.56 2.56 -6.04
N VAL A 161 -0.46 3.23 -5.74
CA VAL A 161 0.42 2.85 -4.63
C VAL A 161 0.31 3.92 -3.55
N ILE A 162 0.02 3.48 -2.35
CA ILE A 162 0.00 4.31 -1.14
C ILE A 162 1.26 4.04 -0.34
N PHE A 163 1.99 5.11 -0.01
CA PHE A 163 3.16 5.06 0.86
C PHE A 163 2.84 5.80 2.17
N ASP A 164 2.88 5.11 3.28
CA ASP A 164 2.72 5.71 4.61
C ASP A 164 4.10 5.80 5.27
N GLU A 165 4.74 6.99 5.17
CA GLU A 165 6.09 7.28 5.68
C GLU A 165 7.18 6.27 5.24
N PRO A 166 7.33 5.96 3.94
CA PRO A 166 8.16 4.86 3.45
C PRO A 166 9.66 5.05 3.72
N THR A 167 10.09 6.27 3.99
CA THR A 167 11.51 6.61 4.17
C THR A 167 11.97 6.62 5.62
N SER A 168 11.07 6.40 6.59
CA SER A 168 11.39 6.42 8.01
C SER A 168 12.43 5.36 8.44
N ALA A 169 12.54 4.26 7.68
CA ALA A 169 13.49 3.17 7.90
C ALA A 169 14.69 3.19 6.94
N LEU A 170 14.77 4.17 6.03
CA LEU A 170 15.85 4.28 5.05
C LEU A 170 16.94 5.23 5.55
N ASP A 171 18.20 4.84 5.39
CA ASP A 171 19.33 5.74 5.53
C ASP A 171 19.35 6.80 4.41
N PHE A 172 20.03 7.90 4.65
CA PHE A 172 20.07 9.07 3.76
C PHE A 172 20.36 8.72 2.29
N ALA A 173 21.23 7.74 2.04
CA ALA A 173 21.62 7.34 0.68
C ALA A 173 20.48 6.68 -0.12
N ASN A 174 19.54 6.03 0.56
CA ASN A 174 18.40 5.35 -0.06
C ASN A 174 17.16 6.24 -0.18
N GLN A 175 17.08 7.33 0.58
CA GLN A 175 15.94 8.27 0.50
C GLN A 175 15.83 9.00 -0.85
N TYR A 176 16.95 9.14 -1.58
CA TYR A 176 16.98 9.80 -2.90
C TYR A 176 16.64 8.88 -4.08
N LYS A 177 16.34 7.60 -3.85
CA LYS A 177 15.91 6.66 -4.90
C LYS A 177 14.38 6.61 -5.09
N PHE A 178 13.62 7.42 -4.30
CA PHE A 178 12.14 7.53 -4.35
C PHE A 178 11.68 8.88 -4.86
#